data_e5f7587ebbcc2ccdc9c52f99b5790f33
#
_entry.id   e5f7587ebbcc2ccdc9c52f99b5790f33
#
_cell.length_a   1.000
_cell.length_b   1.000
_cell.length_c   1.000
_cell.angle_alpha   90.00
_cell.angle_beta   90.00
_cell.angle_gamma   90.00
#
_symmetry.space_group_name_H-M   'P 1'
#
loop_
_entity.id
_entity.type
_entity.pdbx_description
1 polymer ?
#
loop_
_entity_poly.entity_id
_entity_poly.type
_entity_poly.pdbx_seq_one_letter_code
_entity_poly.pdbx_strand_id
1 'polypeptide(L)'
;MFELQVAASIDMQNRLSALATADTHDASTHVMERGRVGSAAFIRAAASMGTMSLLQQDLCSALNAVTGAPPVAGQEMTLYIDASPELCLERIRDRNRDGEEGITLEYLQTIDDCYRTEIDIARGSMPVAVVRLEDHWTIGHTTAMALKAMEGAAH
;
A
#
# COMPACT_ATOMS: atom_id res chain seq x y z
N MET A 1 -0.96 -16.86 6.27
CA MET A 1 -0.78 -15.74 5.30
C MET A 1 -2.09 -15.42 4.56
N PHE A 2 -2.76 -16.41 3.92
CA PHE A 2 -4.01 -16.19 3.18
C PHE A 2 -5.12 -15.54 4.03
N GLU A 3 -5.40 -16.08 5.22
CA GLU A 3 -6.43 -15.56 6.13
C GLU A 3 -6.18 -14.10 6.51
N LEU A 4 -4.91 -13.72 6.71
CA LEU A 4 -4.53 -12.33 7.00
C LEU A 4 -4.82 -11.40 5.83
N GLN A 5 -4.57 -11.84 4.58
CA GLN A 5 -4.85 -11.04 3.39
C GLN A 5 -6.36 -10.88 3.17
N VAL A 6 -7.14 -11.92 3.39
CA VAL A 6 -8.61 -11.85 3.33
C VAL A 6 -9.15 -10.88 4.38
N ALA A 7 -8.69 -10.99 5.62
CA ALA A 7 -9.09 -10.08 6.70
C ALA A 7 -8.73 -8.62 6.38
N ALA A 8 -7.53 -8.36 5.87
CA ALA A 8 -7.09 -7.02 5.47
C ALA A 8 -7.95 -6.45 4.32
N SER A 9 -8.32 -7.29 3.33
CA SER A 9 -9.18 -6.86 2.22
C SER A 9 -10.60 -6.53 2.71
N ILE A 10 -11.15 -7.31 3.64
CA ILE A 10 -12.48 -7.05 4.23
C ILE A 10 -12.46 -5.77 5.07
N ASP A 11 -11.41 -5.55 5.90
CA ASP A 11 -11.27 -4.32 6.69
C ASP A 11 -11.17 -3.09 5.79
N MET A 12 -10.39 -3.16 4.72
CA MET A 12 -10.29 -2.09 3.73
C MET A 12 -11.66 -1.79 3.09
N GLN A 13 -12.42 -2.82 2.72
CA GLN A 13 -13.77 -2.65 2.17
C GLN A 13 -14.71 -1.94 3.15
N ASN A 14 -14.69 -2.35 4.42
CA ASN A 14 -15.52 -1.73 5.45
C ASN A 14 -15.20 -0.25 5.62
N ARG A 15 -13.91 0.11 5.60
CA ARG A 15 -13.47 1.51 5.67
C ARG A 15 -13.91 2.31 4.45
N LEU A 16 -13.76 1.78 3.24
CA LEU A 16 -14.21 2.43 2.00
C LEU A 16 -15.74 2.61 1.99
N SER A 17 -16.50 1.61 2.42
CA SER A 17 -17.95 1.70 2.51
C SER A 17 -18.40 2.74 3.55
N ALA A 18 -17.71 2.85 4.68
CA ALA A 18 -17.98 3.88 5.68
C ALA A 18 -17.71 5.28 5.13
N LEU A 19 -16.65 5.47 4.34
CA LEU A 19 -16.37 6.74 3.66
C LEU A 19 -17.44 7.10 2.62
N ALA A 20 -17.95 6.11 1.87
CA ALA A 20 -18.99 6.31 0.88
C ALA A 20 -20.33 6.78 1.49
N THR A 21 -20.59 6.39 2.73
CA THR A 21 -21.83 6.74 3.46
C THR A 21 -21.66 7.98 4.34
N ALA A 22 -20.43 8.46 4.53
CA ALA A 22 -20.19 9.71 5.26
C ALA A 22 -20.75 10.90 4.47
N ASP A 23 -21.45 11.78 5.17
CA ASP A 23 -22.02 13.00 4.57
C ASP A 23 -20.87 13.96 4.23
N THR A 24 -20.42 13.94 2.97
CA THR A 24 -19.25 14.70 2.49
C THR A 24 -19.63 16.12 2.05
N HIS A 25 -20.38 16.85 2.86
CA HIS A 25 -20.68 18.26 2.59
C HIS A 25 -19.45 19.17 2.66
N ASP A 26 -18.33 18.67 3.19
CA ASP A 26 -17.05 19.37 3.20
C ASP A 26 -16.02 18.59 2.38
N ALA A 27 -15.18 19.31 1.63
CA ALA A 27 -14.06 18.73 0.87
C ALA A 27 -13.02 18.14 1.82
N SER A 28 -13.26 16.90 2.26
CA SER A 28 -12.38 16.19 3.17
C SER A 28 -11.45 15.26 2.40
N THR A 29 -10.16 15.29 2.75
CA THR A 29 -9.16 14.34 2.25
C THR A 29 -9.05 13.17 3.21
N HIS A 30 -9.26 11.96 2.70
CA HIS A 30 -9.11 10.73 3.48
C HIS A 30 -7.81 10.04 3.12
N VAL A 31 -6.99 9.75 4.10
CA VAL A 31 -5.72 9.02 3.94
C VAL A 31 -5.89 7.62 4.49
N MET A 32 -5.61 6.62 3.66
CA MET A 32 -5.66 5.21 4.06
C MET A 32 -4.27 4.59 3.94
N GLU A 33 -3.86 3.85 4.96
CA GLU A 33 -2.64 3.06 4.91
C GLU A 33 -2.83 1.84 4.01
N ARG A 34 -1.81 1.57 3.19
CA ARG A 34 -1.67 0.40 2.33
C ARG A 34 -2.62 0.35 1.13
N GLY A 35 -3.87 0.72 1.23
CA GLY A 35 -4.82 0.76 0.11
C GLY A 35 -4.85 -0.50 -0.77
N ARG A 36 -5.43 -0.37 -1.97
CA ARG A 36 -5.55 -1.48 -2.94
C ARG A 36 -4.19 -1.90 -3.52
N VAL A 37 -3.34 -0.95 -3.84
CA VAL A 37 -2.00 -1.19 -4.41
C VAL A 37 -1.15 -2.00 -3.44
N GLY A 38 -1.13 -1.60 -2.16
CA GLY A 38 -0.40 -2.34 -1.15
C GLY A 38 -0.94 -3.75 -0.91
N SER A 39 -2.27 -3.92 -0.90
CA SER A 39 -2.88 -5.26 -0.79
C SER A 39 -2.48 -6.16 -1.96
N ALA A 40 -2.51 -5.64 -3.19
CA ALA A 40 -2.09 -6.38 -4.39
C ALA A 40 -0.61 -6.78 -4.33
N ALA A 41 0.28 -5.86 -3.91
CA ALA A 41 1.71 -6.13 -3.76
C ALA A 41 1.97 -7.27 -2.76
N PHE A 42 1.31 -7.29 -1.60
CA PHE A 42 1.45 -8.37 -0.63
C PHE A 42 0.90 -9.72 -1.11
N ILE A 43 -0.22 -9.73 -1.85
CA ILE A 43 -0.77 -10.94 -2.46
C ILE A 43 0.23 -11.50 -3.47
N ARG A 44 0.77 -10.65 -4.35
CA ARG A 44 1.79 -11.02 -5.33
C ARG A 44 3.05 -11.58 -4.66
N ALA A 45 3.55 -10.92 -3.62
CA ALA A 45 4.72 -11.37 -2.87
C ALA A 45 4.47 -12.73 -2.20
N ALA A 46 3.33 -12.93 -1.56
CA ALA A 46 2.97 -14.22 -0.95
C ALA A 46 2.89 -15.35 -1.99
N ALA A 47 2.40 -15.06 -3.18
CA ALA A 47 2.37 -16.01 -4.29
C ALA A 47 3.77 -16.34 -4.80
N SER A 48 4.63 -15.33 -5.04
CA SER A 48 6.01 -15.52 -5.53
C SER A 48 6.89 -16.29 -4.55
N MET A 49 6.64 -16.13 -3.25
CA MET A 49 7.31 -16.88 -2.19
C MET A 49 6.71 -18.28 -1.94
N GLY A 50 5.68 -18.69 -2.68
CA GLY A 50 5.02 -19.99 -2.50
C GLY A 50 4.24 -20.14 -1.19
N THR A 51 3.98 -19.04 -0.46
CA THR A 51 3.21 -19.04 0.79
C THR A 51 1.69 -18.94 0.55
N MET A 52 1.29 -18.79 -0.71
CA MET A 52 -0.10 -18.72 -1.16
C MET A 52 -0.25 -19.54 -2.45
N SER A 53 -1.29 -20.40 -2.51
CA SER A 53 -1.61 -21.15 -3.72
C SER A 53 -2.21 -20.26 -4.80
N LEU A 54 -2.18 -20.70 -6.07
CA LEU A 54 -2.80 -19.96 -7.19
C LEU A 54 -4.28 -19.68 -6.94
N LEU A 55 -5.04 -20.66 -6.44
CA LEU A 55 -6.46 -20.48 -6.12
C LEU A 55 -6.67 -19.40 -5.04
N GLN A 56 -5.82 -19.37 -4.01
CA GLN A 56 -5.89 -18.36 -2.96
C GLN A 56 -5.54 -16.97 -3.50
N GLN A 57 -4.56 -16.88 -4.41
CA GLN A 57 -4.21 -15.65 -5.10
C GLN A 57 -5.36 -15.12 -5.94
N ASP A 58 -6.01 -15.99 -6.72
CA ASP A 58 -7.16 -15.61 -7.54
C ASP A 58 -8.33 -15.11 -6.69
N LEU A 59 -8.61 -15.78 -5.57
CA LEU A 59 -9.66 -15.38 -4.64
C LEU A 59 -9.37 -14.01 -4.01
N CYS A 60 -8.13 -13.76 -3.57
CA CYS A 60 -7.73 -12.46 -3.03
C CYS A 60 -7.79 -11.35 -4.10
N SER A 61 -7.37 -11.65 -5.33
CA SER A 61 -7.42 -10.71 -6.45
C SER A 61 -8.85 -10.36 -6.83
N ALA A 62 -9.73 -11.36 -6.89
CA ALA A 62 -11.17 -11.16 -7.13
C ALA A 62 -11.83 -10.34 -6.01
N LEU A 63 -11.48 -10.61 -4.75
CA LEU A 63 -11.95 -9.83 -3.62
C LEU A 63 -11.50 -8.37 -3.74
N ASN A 64 -10.23 -8.11 -4.00
CA ASN A 64 -9.70 -6.76 -4.22
C ASN A 64 -10.40 -6.04 -5.38
N ALA A 65 -10.71 -6.74 -6.48
CA ALA A 65 -11.41 -6.15 -7.61
C ALA A 65 -12.84 -5.74 -7.26
N VAL A 66 -13.57 -6.57 -6.50
CA VAL A 66 -14.95 -6.28 -6.06
C VAL A 66 -14.98 -5.17 -5.01
N THR A 67 -14.00 -5.17 -4.09
CA THR A 67 -13.91 -4.17 -3.01
C THR A 67 -13.30 -2.86 -3.46
N GLY A 68 -12.67 -2.85 -4.62
CA GLY A 68 -11.85 -1.75 -5.11
C GLY A 68 -12.57 -0.72 -5.96
N ALA A 69 -13.89 -0.77 -6.11
CA ALA A 69 -14.61 0.34 -6.74
C ALA A 69 -14.48 1.60 -5.88
N PRO A 70 -14.14 2.77 -6.46
CA PRO A 70 -14.08 4.00 -5.70
C PRO A 70 -15.47 4.29 -5.12
N PRO A 71 -15.62 4.36 -3.81
CA PRO A 71 -16.93 4.52 -3.20
C PRO A 71 -17.44 5.94 -3.27
N VAL A 72 -16.62 6.90 -3.68
CA VAL A 72 -16.94 8.33 -3.61
C VAL A 72 -16.65 8.97 -4.96
N ALA A 73 -17.48 9.91 -5.37
CA ALA A 73 -17.21 10.81 -6.48
C ALA A 73 -16.05 11.75 -6.09
N GLY A 74 -14.85 11.24 -6.18
CA GLY A 74 -13.62 11.94 -5.80
C GLY A 74 -12.42 11.37 -6.55
N GLN A 75 -11.33 12.11 -6.55
CA GLN A 75 -10.10 11.71 -7.19
C GLN A 75 -9.30 10.84 -6.22
N GLU A 76 -9.15 9.56 -6.53
CA GLU A 76 -8.24 8.67 -5.80
C GLU A 76 -6.80 8.89 -6.29
N MET A 77 -5.86 8.97 -5.35
CA MET A 77 -4.43 9.06 -5.63
C MET A 77 -3.68 8.08 -4.76
N THR A 78 -2.64 7.46 -5.30
CA THR A 78 -1.70 6.67 -4.51
C THR A 78 -0.46 7.49 -4.21
N LEU A 79 -0.13 7.60 -2.91
CA LEU A 79 1.17 8.09 -2.45
C LEU A 79 2.07 6.89 -2.12
N TYR A 80 3.15 6.72 -2.86
CA TYR A 80 4.13 5.68 -2.61
C TYR A 80 5.39 6.27 -1.98
N ILE A 81 5.72 5.80 -0.78
CA ILE A 81 6.96 6.15 -0.10
C ILE A 81 7.98 5.05 -0.45
N ASP A 82 8.85 5.36 -1.40
CA ASP A 82 9.88 4.44 -1.91
C ASP A 82 11.10 4.44 -0.95
N ALA A 83 11.20 3.40 -0.13
CA ALA A 83 12.31 3.17 0.79
C ALA A 83 13.06 1.91 0.37
N SER A 84 14.41 1.94 0.40
CA SER A 84 15.18 0.75 0.06
C SER A 84 14.91 -0.40 1.03
N PRO A 85 14.97 -1.67 0.59
CA PRO A 85 14.85 -2.83 1.47
C PRO A 85 15.85 -2.83 2.63
N GLU A 86 17.05 -2.33 2.40
CA GLU A 86 18.11 -2.20 3.41
C GLU A 86 17.70 -1.21 4.51
N LEU A 87 17.22 -0.02 4.12
CA LEU A 87 16.72 0.99 5.05
C LEU A 87 15.49 0.47 5.83
N CYS A 88 14.61 -0.26 5.16
CA CYS A 88 13.47 -0.90 5.82
C CYS A 88 13.92 -1.90 6.87
N LEU A 89 14.92 -2.74 6.56
CA LEU A 89 15.47 -3.73 7.49
C LEU A 89 16.15 -3.09 8.70
N GLU A 90 16.94 -2.02 8.48
CA GLU A 90 17.54 -1.23 9.54
C GLU A 90 16.48 -0.69 10.50
N ARG A 91 15.46 -0.02 9.97
CA ARG A 91 14.36 0.54 10.76
C ARG A 91 13.54 -0.51 11.50
N ILE A 92 13.36 -1.71 10.94
CA ILE A 92 12.70 -2.84 11.62
C ILE A 92 13.54 -3.27 12.83
N ARG A 93 14.85 -3.40 12.66
CA ARG A 93 15.78 -3.78 13.74
C ARG A 93 15.84 -2.72 14.85
N ASP A 94 15.91 -1.45 14.48
CA ASP A 94 15.94 -0.32 15.44
C ASP A 94 14.64 -0.23 16.23
N ARG A 95 13.51 -0.48 15.58
CA ARG A 95 12.20 -0.48 16.22
C ARG A 95 12.02 -1.67 17.17
N ASN A 96 12.66 -2.80 16.89
CA ASN A 96 12.71 -4.04 17.70
C ASN A 96 11.32 -4.47 18.21
N ARG A 97 10.36 -4.64 17.29
CA ARG A 97 8.99 -5.05 17.61
C ARG A 97 8.91 -6.58 17.66
N ASP A 98 8.25 -7.12 18.68
CA ASP A 98 8.01 -8.56 18.82
C ASP A 98 7.32 -9.13 17.58
N GLY A 99 7.82 -10.27 17.08
CA GLY A 99 7.31 -10.98 15.91
C GLY A 99 7.91 -10.52 14.57
N GLU A 100 8.84 -9.56 14.57
CA GLU A 100 9.53 -9.08 13.37
C GLU A 100 10.95 -9.68 13.22
N GLU A 101 11.41 -10.50 14.15
CA GLU A 101 12.79 -11.05 14.20
C GLU A 101 13.12 -11.93 12.99
N GLY A 102 12.10 -12.52 12.37
CA GLY A 102 12.23 -13.38 11.19
C GLY A 102 12.25 -12.66 9.85
N ILE A 103 12.11 -11.32 9.83
CA ILE A 103 12.10 -10.54 8.59
C ILE A 103 13.51 -10.46 8.02
N THR A 104 13.67 -10.97 6.79
CA THR A 104 14.94 -11.00 6.06
C THR A 104 15.01 -9.93 4.99
N LEU A 105 16.23 -9.59 4.56
CA LEU A 105 16.43 -8.67 3.43
C LEU A 105 15.80 -9.22 2.15
N GLU A 106 15.94 -10.52 1.88
CA GLU A 106 15.35 -11.19 0.71
C GLU A 106 13.81 -11.05 0.68
N TYR A 107 13.18 -11.22 1.85
CA TYR A 107 11.74 -10.98 1.98
C TYR A 107 11.36 -9.55 1.61
N LEU A 108 12.09 -8.55 2.10
CA LEU A 108 11.84 -7.14 1.83
C LEU A 108 12.13 -6.78 0.37
N GLN A 109 13.15 -7.36 -0.26
CA GLN A 109 13.43 -7.20 -1.69
C GLN A 109 12.27 -7.75 -2.54
N THR A 110 11.76 -8.94 -2.19
CA THR A 110 10.58 -9.49 -2.88
C THR A 110 9.36 -8.60 -2.77
N ILE A 111 9.12 -8.02 -1.59
CA ILE A 111 8.02 -7.08 -1.37
C ILE A 111 8.23 -5.80 -2.20
N ASP A 112 9.44 -5.25 -2.24
CA ASP A 112 9.77 -4.05 -3.00
C ASP A 112 9.51 -4.25 -4.50
N ASP A 113 9.98 -5.37 -5.08
CA ASP A 113 9.75 -5.72 -6.48
C ASP A 113 8.25 -5.83 -6.81
N CYS A 114 7.47 -6.42 -5.89
CA CYS A 114 6.03 -6.51 -6.03
C CYS A 114 5.35 -5.14 -5.95
N TYR A 115 5.77 -4.26 -5.03
CA TYR A 115 5.27 -2.89 -4.96
C TYR A 115 5.56 -2.11 -6.23
N ARG A 116 6.79 -2.18 -6.77
CA ARG A 116 7.15 -1.52 -8.04
C ARG A 116 6.24 -1.96 -9.17
N THR A 117 5.99 -3.26 -9.26
CA THR A 117 5.08 -3.82 -10.28
C THR A 117 3.66 -3.26 -10.12
N GLU A 118 3.10 -3.25 -8.90
CA GLU A 118 1.74 -2.76 -8.67
C GLU A 118 1.63 -1.23 -8.83
N ILE A 119 2.66 -0.48 -8.49
CA ILE A 119 2.74 0.97 -8.75
C ILE A 119 2.73 1.26 -10.26
N ASP A 120 3.46 0.49 -11.06
CA ASP A 120 3.46 0.67 -12.52
C ASP A 120 2.09 0.34 -13.13
N ILE A 121 1.41 -0.69 -12.62
CA ILE A 121 0.02 -0.99 -13.00
C ILE A 121 -0.92 0.16 -12.60
N ALA A 122 -0.80 0.67 -11.38
CA ALA A 122 -1.66 1.74 -10.86
C ALA A 122 -1.54 3.04 -11.67
N ARG A 123 -0.36 3.37 -12.16
CA ARG A 123 -0.13 4.55 -13.04
C ARG A 123 -0.99 4.54 -14.31
N GLY A 124 -1.43 3.38 -14.76
CA GLY A 124 -2.34 3.26 -15.90
C GLY A 124 -3.79 3.64 -15.59
N SER A 125 -4.17 3.81 -14.33
CA SER A 125 -5.56 4.00 -13.91
C SER A 125 -5.80 5.14 -12.91
N MET A 126 -4.76 5.63 -12.23
CA MET A 126 -4.87 6.69 -11.24
C MET A 126 -3.57 7.50 -11.11
N PRO A 127 -3.63 8.74 -10.61
CA PRO A 127 -2.43 9.50 -10.24
C PRO A 127 -1.62 8.78 -9.17
N VAL A 128 -0.30 8.72 -9.37
CA VAL A 128 0.65 8.13 -8.41
C VAL A 128 1.73 9.14 -8.09
N ALA A 129 1.77 9.59 -6.85
CA ALA A 129 2.87 10.39 -6.32
C ALA A 129 3.92 9.45 -5.71
N VAL A 130 5.20 9.69 -6.02
CA VAL A 130 6.31 8.89 -5.48
C VAL A 130 7.27 9.80 -4.72
N VAL A 131 7.60 9.41 -3.51
CA VAL A 131 8.61 10.06 -2.68
C VAL A 131 9.68 9.05 -2.34
N ARG A 132 10.89 9.25 -2.86
CA ARG A 132 12.03 8.41 -2.52
C ARG A 132 12.57 8.83 -1.15
N LEU A 133 12.56 7.88 -0.23
CA LEU A 133 13.02 8.10 1.13
C LEU A 133 14.54 7.96 1.21
N GLU A 134 15.21 8.94 1.83
CA GLU A 134 16.63 8.89 2.12
C GLU A 134 16.89 8.63 3.62
N ASP A 135 18.02 8.03 3.94
CA ASP A 135 18.35 7.52 5.27
C ASP A 135 18.26 8.58 6.37
N HIS A 136 18.66 9.81 6.05
CA HIS A 136 18.72 10.92 7.00
C HIS A 136 17.40 11.72 7.13
N TRP A 137 16.32 11.32 6.42
CA TRP A 137 15.09 12.09 6.44
C TRP A 137 14.31 11.88 7.74
N THR A 138 13.89 12.98 8.32
CA THR A 138 12.95 13.01 9.45
C THR A 138 11.51 12.85 8.95
N ILE A 139 10.61 12.49 9.86
CA ILE A 139 9.16 12.42 9.58
C ILE A 139 8.67 13.75 8.97
N GLY A 140 9.07 14.90 9.54
CA GLY A 140 8.66 16.21 9.04
C GLY A 140 9.13 16.47 7.61
N HIS A 141 10.36 16.10 7.27
CA HIS A 141 10.89 16.24 5.92
C HIS A 141 10.13 15.35 4.93
N THR A 142 9.95 14.07 5.29
CA THR A 142 9.18 13.12 4.47
C THR A 142 7.76 13.61 4.23
N THR A 143 7.09 14.14 5.26
CA THR A 143 5.73 14.70 5.13
C THR A 143 5.70 15.88 4.16
N ALA A 144 6.63 16.81 4.26
CA ALA A 144 6.70 17.96 3.36
C ALA A 144 6.92 17.54 1.89
N MET A 145 7.80 16.55 1.65
CA MET A 145 8.03 16.02 0.32
C MET A 145 6.83 15.25 -0.22
N ALA A 146 6.10 14.53 0.65
CA ALA A 146 4.88 13.82 0.28
C ALA A 146 3.79 14.81 -0.17
N LEU A 147 3.54 15.87 0.58
CA LEU A 147 2.57 16.91 0.20
C LEU A 147 2.92 17.54 -1.14
N LYS A 148 4.18 17.92 -1.35
CA LYS A 148 4.65 18.47 -2.61
C LYS A 148 4.49 17.50 -3.79
N ALA A 149 4.77 16.20 -3.60
CA ALA A 149 4.62 15.19 -4.64
C ALA A 149 3.15 14.97 -5.00
N MET A 150 2.26 15.01 -4.01
CA MET A 150 0.80 14.90 -4.23
C MET A 150 0.27 16.10 -5.03
N GLU A 151 0.68 17.31 -4.73
CA GLU A 151 0.32 18.51 -5.50
C GLU A 151 0.75 18.40 -6.96
N GLY A 152 1.96 17.90 -7.23
CA GLY A 152 2.48 17.71 -8.58
C GLY A 152 1.81 16.58 -9.36
N ALA A 153 1.24 15.59 -8.70
CA ALA A 153 0.55 14.46 -9.34
C ALA A 153 -0.95 14.72 -9.58
N ALA A 154 -1.52 15.76 -8.99
CA ALA A 154 -2.92 16.15 -9.16
C ALA A 154 -3.21 16.92 -10.47
N HIS A 155 -2.16 17.27 -11.22
CA HIS A 155 -2.21 18.02 -12.48
C HIS A 155 -1.72 17.17 -13.64
#